data_6afe7ab217ad7051988d8eea3f6c99d4
#
_entry.id   6afe7ab217ad7051988d8eea3f6c99d4
#
_cell.length_a   1.000
_cell.length_b   1.000
_cell.length_c   1.000
_cell.angle_alpha   90.00
_cell.angle_beta   90.00
_cell.angle_gamma   90.00
#
_symmetry.space_group_name_H-M   'P 1'
#
loop_
_entity.id
_entity.type
_entity.pdbx_description
1 polymer ?
#
loop_
_entity_poly.entity_id
_entity_poly.type
_entity_poly.pdbx_seq_one_letter_code
_entity_poly.pdbx_strand_id
1 'polypeptide(L)'
;MDQRTVLVIDDEQPIVEILKFNLTKEGYAVLEAYDGAAGLELALNKNPDLILLDVMLPKMDGFEVCRKIREKSSVPIIMLTAREEEVDKVLGLELGADDYMTKPYSVRELTARV
;
A
#
# COMPACT_ATOMS: atom_id res chain seq x y z
N MET A 1 2.66 23.27 8.33
CA MET A 1 3.02 22.32 7.27
C MET A 1 1.94 21.27 7.13
N ASP A 2 1.63 20.96 5.89
CA ASP A 2 0.58 19.97 5.63
C ASP A 2 1.08 18.57 5.96
N GLN A 3 0.29 17.85 6.73
CA GLN A 3 0.59 16.47 7.07
C GLN A 3 0.24 15.57 5.89
N ARG A 4 1.19 14.74 5.47
CA ARG A 4 0.94 13.78 4.40
C ARG A 4 0.19 12.57 4.92
N THR A 5 -0.67 12.03 4.09
CA THR A 5 -1.53 10.90 4.42
C THR A 5 -1.07 9.64 3.69
N VAL A 6 -0.88 8.55 4.43
CA VAL A 6 -0.54 7.25 3.89
C VAL A 6 -1.71 6.31 4.10
N LEU A 7 -2.17 5.66 3.04
CA LEU A 7 -3.20 4.63 3.11
C LEU A 7 -2.52 3.27 3.15
N VAL A 8 -2.80 2.49 4.20
CA VAL A 8 -2.28 1.13 4.34
C VAL A 8 -3.41 0.14 4.06
N ILE A 9 -3.21 -0.71 3.07
CA ILE A 9 -4.19 -1.74 2.68
C ILE A 9 -3.56 -3.11 2.90
N ASP A 10 -3.94 -3.80 3.98
CA ASP A 10 -3.40 -5.10 4.34
C ASP A 10 -4.43 -5.78 5.26
N ASP A 11 -4.67 -7.08 5.06
CA ASP A 11 -5.64 -7.82 5.87
C ASP A 11 -5.08 -8.31 7.20
N GLU A 12 -3.78 -8.20 7.41
CA GLU A 12 -3.13 -8.60 8.66
C GLU A 12 -3.08 -7.44 9.64
N GLN A 13 -4.01 -7.41 10.59
CA GLN A 13 -4.12 -6.33 11.54
C GLN A 13 -2.81 -6.00 12.29
N PRO A 14 -2.03 -7.00 12.76
CA PRO A 14 -0.77 -6.68 13.44
C PRO A 14 0.22 -5.91 12.56
N ILE A 15 0.25 -6.21 11.27
CA ILE A 15 1.13 -5.49 10.33
C ILE A 15 0.66 -4.05 10.16
N VAL A 16 -0.65 -3.86 10.00
CA VAL A 16 -1.22 -2.51 9.87
C VAL A 16 -0.91 -1.67 11.11
N GLU A 17 -1.05 -2.26 12.29
CA GLU A 17 -0.76 -1.55 13.54
C GLU A 17 0.70 -1.13 13.67
N ILE A 18 1.63 -2.00 13.27
CA ILE A 18 3.06 -1.70 13.29
C ILE A 18 3.38 -0.57 12.32
N LEU A 19 2.84 -0.65 11.10
CA LEU A 19 3.05 0.39 10.09
C LEU A 19 2.46 1.71 10.54
N LYS A 20 1.25 1.69 11.09
CA LYS A 20 0.59 2.89 11.59
C LYS A 20 1.41 3.55 12.69
N PHE A 21 1.90 2.76 13.65
CA PHE A 21 2.71 3.29 14.74
C PHE A 21 3.96 4.00 14.21
N ASN A 22 4.69 3.34 13.31
CA ASN A 22 5.95 3.89 12.79
C ASN A 22 5.73 5.09 11.88
N LEU A 23 4.70 5.06 11.04
CA LEU A 23 4.40 6.17 10.15
C LEU A 23 3.89 7.38 10.93
N THR A 24 3.05 7.15 11.93
CA THR A 24 2.56 8.23 12.79
C THR A 24 3.73 8.89 13.53
N LYS A 25 4.69 8.11 13.98
CA LYS A 25 5.88 8.61 14.65
C LYS A 25 6.70 9.51 13.73
N GLU A 26 6.70 9.21 12.43
CA GLU A 26 7.41 10.01 11.43
C GLU A 26 6.60 11.24 10.95
N GLY A 27 5.41 11.44 11.50
CA GLY A 27 4.61 12.62 11.19
C GLY A 27 3.53 12.43 10.13
N TYR A 28 3.27 11.21 9.68
CA TYR A 28 2.22 10.94 8.69
C TYR A 28 0.88 10.71 9.34
N ALA A 29 -0.19 11.13 8.66
CA ALA A 29 -1.53 10.66 8.99
C ALA A 29 -1.73 9.31 8.30
N VAL A 30 -2.38 8.36 8.95
CA VAL A 30 -2.54 7.01 8.43
C VAL A 30 -4.02 6.64 8.30
N LEU A 31 -4.39 6.16 7.12
CA LEU A 31 -5.70 5.55 6.86
C LEU A 31 -5.48 4.04 6.76
N GLU A 32 -6.46 3.27 7.21
CA GLU A 32 -6.36 1.81 7.27
C GLU A 32 -7.48 1.18 6.47
N ALA A 33 -7.16 0.14 5.70
CA ALA A 33 -8.13 -0.70 5.04
C ALA A 33 -7.66 -2.15 5.14
N TYR A 34 -8.59 -3.07 5.34
CA TYR A 34 -8.28 -4.48 5.58
C TYR A 34 -8.70 -5.39 4.44
N ASP A 35 -9.26 -4.85 3.40
CA ASP A 35 -9.57 -5.58 2.16
C ASP A 35 -9.45 -4.64 0.96
N GLY A 36 -9.45 -5.23 -0.23
CA GLY A 36 -9.23 -4.47 -1.46
C GLY A 36 -10.35 -3.49 -1.77
N ALA A 37 -11.60 -3.86 -1.49
CA ALA A 37 -12.75 -3.00 -1.79
C ALA A 37 -12.73 -1.74 -0.92
N ALA A 38 -12.48 -1.90 0.39
CA ALA A 38 -12.37 -0.77 1.31
C ALA A 38 -11.17 0.11 0.95
N GLY A 39 -10.04 -0.52 0.58
CA GLY A 39 -8.85 0.22 0.18
C GLY A 39 -9.07 1.04 -1.08
N LEU A 40 -9.71 0.48 -2.07
CA LEU A 40 -10.03 1.19 -3.31
C LEU A 40 -10.92 2.41 -3.03
N GLU A 41 -11.95 2.24 -2.21
CA GLU A 41 -12.84 3.32 -1.85
C GLU A 41 -12.09 4.47 -1.17
N LEU A 42 -11.25 4.15 -0.19
CA LEU A 42 -10.46 5.18 0.50
C LEU A 42 -9.46 5.85 -0.43
N ALA A 43 -8.83 5.08 -1.31
CA ALA A 43 -7.86 5.62 -2.26
C ALA A 43 -8.49 6.67 -3.18
N LEU A 44 -9.72 6.43 -3.63
CA LEU A 44 -10.40 7.31 -4.57
C LEU A 44 -11.09 8.49 -3.88
N ASN A 45 -11.53 8.32 -2.63
CA ASN A 45 -12.31 9.34 -1.93
C ASN A 45 -11.51 10.22 -0.96
N LYS A 46 -10.40 9.74 -0.43
CA LYS A 46 -9.62 10.47 0.58
C LYS A 46 -8.32 11.07 0.05
N ASN A 47 -8.00 10.82 -1.21
CA ASN A 47 -6.80 11.37 -1.86
C ASN A 47 -5.52 11.23 -1.02
N PRO A 48 -5.12 10.00 -0.64
CA PRO A 48 -3.88 9.85 0.11
C PRO A 48 -2.66 10.25 -0.73
N ASP A 49 -1.57 10.58 -0.06
CA ASP A 49 -0.33 10.96 -0.73
C ASP A 49 0.52 9.76 -1.13
N LEU A 50 0.28 8.61 -0.49
CA LEU A 50 0.98 7.37 -0.75
C LEU A 50 0.10 6.20 -0.35
N ILE A 51 0.18 5.10 -1.09
CA ILE A 51 -0.55 3.86 -0.76
C ILE A 51 0.45 2.74 -0.55
N LEU A 52 0.34 2.04 0.59
CA LEU A 52 1.05 0.79 0.86
C LEU A 52 0.02 -0.32 0.68
N LEU A 53 0.24 -1.20 -0.29
CA LEU A 53 -0.78 -2.14 -0.77
C LEU A 53 -0.26 -3.58 -0.74
N ASP A 54 -0.91 -4.44 0.07
CA ASP A 54 -0.62 -5.86 0.06
C ASP A 54 -1.23 -6.51 -1.18
N VAL A 55 -0.53 -7.46 -1.77
CA VAL A 55 -1.03 -8.21 -2.92
C VAL A 55 -2.05 -9.28 -2.50
N MET A 56 -1.80 -9.95 -1.38
CA MET A 56 -2.62 -11.07 -0.90
C MET A 56 -3.78 -10.58 -0.05
N LEU A 57 -4.82 -10.05 -0.70
CA LEU A 57 -5.99 -9.50 -0.01
C LEU A 57 -7.24 -10.36 -0.24
N PRO A 58 -8.16 -10.39 0.74
CA PRO A 58 -9.47 -11.01 0.51
C PRO A 58 -10.32 -10.13 -0.42
N LYS A 59 -11.29 -10.74 -1.08
CA LYS A 59 -12.27 -10.11 -1.99
C LYS A 59 -11.69 -9.62 -3.30
N MET A 60 -10.62 -8.82 -3.26
CA MET A 60 -10.01 -8.26 -4.46
C MET A 60 -8.51 -8.19 -4.21
N ASP A 61 -7.71 -8.88 -5.02
CA ASP A 61 -6.26 -8.89 -4.79
C ASP A 61 -5.61 -7.53 -5.09
N GLY A 62 -4.39 -7.36 -4.57
CA GLY A 62 -3.69 -6.08 -4.66
C GLY A 62 -3.37 -5.65 -6.08
N PHE A 63 -3.13 -6.59 -6.99
CA PHE A 63 -2.88 -6.25 -8.39
C PHE A 63 -4.10 -5.59 -9.02
N GLU A 64 -5.28 -6.13 -8.75
CA GLU A 64 -6.52 -5.56 -9.26
C GLU A 64 -6.81 -4.20 -8.63
N VAL A 65 -6.58 -4.05 -7.32
CA VAL A 65 -6.74 -2.77 -6.64
C VAL A 65 -5.83 -1.71 -7.28
N CYS A 66 -4.57 -2.06 -7.51
CA CYS A 66 -3.61 -1.15 -8.14
C CYS A 66 -4.08 -0.71 -9.52
N ARG A 67 -4.53 -1.65 -10.34
CA ARG A 67 -5.01 -1.36 -11.69
C ARG A 67 -6.21 -0.39 -11.65
N LYS A 68 -7.15 -0.65 -10.74
CA LYS A 68 -8.34 0.20 -10.63
C LYS A 68 -8.02 1.61 -10.12
N ILE A 69 -7.08 1.71 -9.19
CA ILE A 69 -6.64 3.02 -8.71
C ILE A 69 -6.00 3.80 -9.86
N ARG A 70 -5.19 3.14 -10.68
CA ARG A 70 -4.50 3.80 -11.79
C ARG A 70 -5.41 4.30 -12.88
N GLU A 71 -6.64 3.77 -12.97
CA GLU A 71 -7.62 4.29 -13.91
C GLU A 71 -8.04 5.72 -13.58
N LYS A 72 -7.88 6.15 -12.30
CA LYS A 72 -8.38 7.45 -11.85
C LYS A 72 -7.36 8.30 -11.09
N SER A 73 -6.20 7.76 -10.77
CA SER A 73 -5.23 8.45 -9.92
C SER A 73 -3.81 8.06 -10.27
N SER A 74 -2.89 9.01 -10.08
CA SER A 74 -1.45 8.77 -10.23
C SER A 74 -0.74 8.71 -8.88
N VAL A 75 -1.49 8.51 -7.79
CA VAL A 75 -0.91 8.45 -6.45
C VAL A 75 0.18 7.37 -6.37
N PRO A 76 1.32 7.63 -5.72
CA PRO A 76 2.37 6.62 -5.57
C PRO A 76 1.88 5.39 -4.82
N ILE A 77 2.22 4.20 -5.33
CA ILE A 77 1.85 2.92 -4.73
C ILE A 77 3.09 2.08 -4.52
N ILE A 78 3.30 1.59 -3.30
CA ILE A 78 4.32 0.58 -2.98
C ILE A 78 3.59 -0.71 -2.67
N MET A 79 3.86 -1.76 -3.44
CA MET A 79 3.24 -3.07 -3.18
C MET A 79 4.07 -3.86 -2.17
N LEU A 80 3.40 -4.43 -1.18
CA LEU A 80 4.01 -5.21 -0.10
C LEU A 80 3.44 -6.62 -0.15
N THR A 81 4.30 -7.64 -0.22
CA THR A 81 3.79 -9.00 -0.35
C THR A 81 4.81 -10.06 0.06
N ALA A 82 4.31 -11.25 0.40
CA ALA A 82 5.14 -12.44 0.61
C ALA A 82 5.52 -13.10 -0.72
N ARG A 83 4.97 -12.66 -1.84
CA ARG A 83 5.26 -13.22 -3.16
C ARG A 83 6.63 -12.73 -3.64
N GLU A 84 7.58 -13.64 -3.75
CA GLU A 84 8.96 -13.32 -4.11
C GLU A 84 9.27 -13.52 -5.58
N GLU A 85 8.35 -14.09 -6.35
CA GLU A 85 8.61 -14.39 -7.75
C GLU A 85 8.78 -13.13 -8.57
N GLU A 86 9.82 -13.13 -9.40
CA GLU A 86 10.13 -12.00 -10.25
C GLU A 86 8.98 -11.64 -11.18
N VAL A 87 8.25 -12.65 -11.65
CA VAL A 87 7.07 -12.43 -12.50
C VAL A 87 6.03 -11.56 -11.80
N ASP A 88 5.81 -11.80 -10.49
CA ASP A 88 4.85 -11.01 -9.73
C ASP A 88 5.32 -9.56 -9.55
N LYS A 89 6.62 -9.34 -9.38
CA LYS A 89 7.18 -8.00 -9.29
C LYS A 89 7.00 -7.23 -10.59
N VAL A 90 7.30 -7.88 -11.72
CA VAL A 90 7.14 -7.28 -13.04
C VAL A 90 5.67 -6.93 -13.27
N LEU A 91 4.76 -7.85 -12.95
CA LEU A 91 3.33 -7.61 -13.10
C LEU A 91 2.86 -6.42 -12.26
N GLY A 92 3.29 -6.34 -11.00
CA GLY A 92 2.93 -5.22 -10.14
C GLY A 92 3.38 -3.88 -10.70
N LEU A 93 4.61 -3.80 -11.17
CA LEU A 93 5.16 -2.57 -11.74
C LEU A 93 4.48 -2.21 -13.05
N GLU A 94 4.16 -3.20 -13.90
CA GLU A 94 3.46 -2.96 -15.15
C GLU A 94 2.03 -2.47 -14.93
N LEU A 95 1.39 -2.88 -13.83
CA LEU A 95 0.05 -2.43 -13.49
C LEU A 95 0.05 -1.04 -12.85
N GLY A 96 1.21 -0.44 -12.67
CA GLY A 96 1.34 0.94 -12.25
C GLY A 96 1.84 1.18 -10.83
N ALA A 97 2.31 0.13 -10.14
CA ALA A 97 2.96 0.33 -8.85
C ALA A 97 4.30 1.03 -9.04
N ASP A 98 4.66 1.90 -8.12
CA ASP A 98 5.93 2.64 -8.19
C ASP A 98 7.07 1.87 -7.55
N ASP A 99 6.76 0.92 -6.67
CA ASP A 99 7.77 0.08 -6.02
C ASP A 99 7.12 -1.23 -5.57
N TYR A 100 7.94 -2.21 -5.25
CA TYR A 100 7.49 -3.53 -4.87
C TYR A 100 8.45 -4.10 -3.83
N MET A 101 7.95 -4.34 -2.62
CA MET A 101 8.75 -4.89 -1.52
C MET A 101 8.24 -6.25 -1.12
N THR A 102 9.16 -7.19 -0.89
CA THR A 102 8.83 -8.56 -0.51
C THR A 102 8.89 -8.72 1.01
N LYS A 103 7.90 -9.39 1.58
CA LYS A 103 7.92 -9.77 3.01
C LYS A 103 8.86 -10.95 3.21
N PRO A 104 9.58 -11.06 4.35
CA PRO A 104 9.62 -10.05 5.39
C PRO A 104 10.45 -8.83 4.98
N TYR A 105 9.96 -7.65 5.29
CA TYR A 105 10.69 -6.41 5.06
C TYR A 105 10.96 -5.74 6.40
N SER A 106 12.02 -4.92 6.44
CA SER A 106 12.31 -4.11 7.61
C SER A 106 11.40 -2.89 7.60
N VAL A 107 10.75 -2.60 8.73
CA VAL A 107 9.93 -1.39 8.86
C VAL A 107 10.77 -0.14 8.57
N ARG A 108 12.04 -0.18 9.00
CA ARG A 108 12.98 0.91 8.75
C ARG A 108 13.23 1.10 7.26
N GLU A 109 13.39 0.01 6.51
CA GLU A 109 13.57 0.06 5.07
C GLU A 109 12.33 0.63 4.38
N LEU A 110 11.15 0.17 4.81
CA LEU A 110 9.91 0.67 4.27
C LEU A 110 9.74 2.16 4.53
N THR A 111 10.01 2.60 5.75
CA THR A 111 9.90 4.01 6.12
C THR A 111 10.84 4.88 5.29
N ALA A 112 12.03 4.36 4.98
CA ALA A 112 12.99 5.07 4.15
C ALA A 112 12.50 5.26 2.71
N ARG A 113 11.67 4.33 2.20
CA ARG A 113 11.11 4.42 0.85
C ARG A 113 9.90 5.33 0.76
N VAL A 114 9.26 5.55 1.87
CA VAL A 114 8.13 6.48 1.97
C VAL A 114 8.63 7.92 1.96
#